data_5a36376c66d341abab3b3c362cd3eb0e
#
_entry.id   5a36376c66d341abab3b3c362cd3eb0e
#
_cell.length_a   1.000
_cell.length_b   1.000
_cell.length_c   1.000
_cell.angle_alpha   90.00
_cell.angle_beta   90.00
_cell.angle_gamma   90.00
#
_symmetry.space_group_name_H-M   'P 1'
#
loop_
_entity.id
_entity.type
_entity.pdbx_description
1 polymer ?
#
loop_
_entity_poly.entity_id
_entity_poly.type
_entity_poly.pdbx_seq_one_letter_code
_entity_poly.pdbx_strand_id
1 'polypeptide(L)'
;MNSSIRIKLSIMMFLQFFVWGAWYVTAQNYLGTIGFQSTDIGNTYSVGPIAGLITPLFVGLVADRFFSAQKVLGILHLLGALIMFGAIGFMQQESPSPGVLNWGFFFGYMLTYFPTLALTNTIAMKNMTNPEKEFPGIRVLGTIGWIAAGFALTFGGFETNVGMFYLTAGAAALLGLFSFALPDTPPVKDEKASIGQMLGLDALSLLKDRSYLVFIISSMLICIPLAFYYQIASRVVEHVELPIGTTMSYGQISEIFFMIVMPFFFARLGVKWMLAIGMLAWVARYGLFSIGAPDEVRWMIIIGIVLHGICYDFFFVTGQIYTDQKAAKPIRAQAQGLLVMLTLGLGMMIGAQVAGKIEEQHTPQAAKDLNAEVVAKNDEIKKLNDSVTGEPSEEVKAQLETLNGEKTKLRQDELAAVEWKALWSKPAIFADVDMILLVLLFSDKRKQGNSEKNES
;
A
#
# COMPACT_ATOMS: atom_id res chain seq x y z
N MET A 1 -19.53 23.57 -3.39
CA MET A 1 -18.07 23.92 -3.36
C MET A 1 -17.69 24.77 -4.56
N ASN A 2 -16.79 25.77 -4.38
CA ASN A 2 -16.26 26.59 -5.48
C ASN A 2 -15.35 25.74 -6.39
N SER A 3 -15.43 26.00 -7.73
CA SER A 3 -14.63 25.24 -8.73
C SER A 3 -13.11 25.30 -8.46
N SER A 4 -12.59 26.46 -8.05
CA SER A 4 -11.16 26.62 -7.70
C SER A 4 -10.76 25.74 -6.51
N ILE A 5 -11.58 25.66 -5.46
CA ILE A 5 -11.34 24.80 -4.31
C ILE A 5 -11.39 23.33 -4.74
N ARG A 6 -12.37 22.94 -5.55
CA ARG A 6 -12.49 21.58 -6.05
C ARG A 6 -11.25 21.12 -6.81
N ILE A 7 -10.73 21.98 -7.71
CA ILE A 7 -9.50 21.67 -8.46
C ILE A 7 -8.31 21.49 -7.52
N LYS A 8 -8.14 22.40 -6.55
CA LYS A 8 -7.04 22.31 -5.57
C LYS A 8 -7.09 21.02 -4.74
N LEU A 9 -8.26 20.65 -4.24
CA LEU A 9 -8.45 19.42 -3.47
C LEU A 9 -8.26 18.17 -4.34
N SER A 10 -8.66 18.22 -5.62
CA SER A 10 -8.44 17.15 -6.59
C SER A 10 -6.96 16.92 -6.86
N ILE A 11 -6.19 17.97 -7.11
CA ILE A 11 -4.73 17.91 -7.31
C ILE A 11 -4.04 17.39 -6.05
N MET A 12 -4.41 17.89 -4.87
CA MET A 12 -3.88 17.39 -3.59
C MET A 12 -4.10 15.89 -3.44
N MET A 13 -5.31 15.40 -3.67
CA MET A 13 -5.65 13.98 -3.51
C MET A 13 -4.93 13.12 -4.54
N PHE A 14 -4.82 13.57 -5.78
CA PHE A 14 -4.06 12.93 -6.84
C PHE A 14 -2.58 12.79 -6.45
N LEU A 15 -1.93 13.89 -6.07
CA LEU A 15 -0.51 13.88 -5.71
C LEU A 15 -0.24 13.05 -4.44
N GLN A 16 -1.14 13.07 -3.45
CA GLN A 16 -1.00 12.29 -2.22
C GLN A 16 -0.79 10.80 -2.49
N PHE A 17 -1.58 10.23 -3.39
CA PHE A 17 -1.50 8.81 -3.72
C PHE A 17 -0.51 8.51 -4.84
N PHE A 18 -0.22 9.48 -5.71
CA PHE A 18 0.86 9.39 -6.67
C PHE A 18 2.22 9.21 -5.96
N VAL A 19 2.48 10.00 -4.91
CA VAL A 19 3.70 9.88 -4.08
C VAL A 19 3.87 8.47 -3.51
N TRP A 20 2.80 7.83 -3.07
CA TRP A 20 2.86 6.48 -2.53
C TRP A 20 3.02 5.42 -3.63
N GLY A 21 2.21 5.54 -4.70
CA GLY A 21 2.25 4.61 -5.83
C GLY A 21 3.58 4.64 -6.61
N ALA A 22 4.33 5.75 -6.55
CA ALA A 22 5.58 5.93 -7.28
C ALA A 22 6.75 5.04 -6.80
N TRP A 23 6.62 4.33 -5.66
CA TRP A 23 7.69 3.47 -5.16
C TRP A 23 7.19 2.20 -4.45
N TYR A 24 6.05 2.26 -3.75
CA TYR A 24 5.68 1.26 -2.74
C TYR A 24 5.52 -0.15 -3.30
N VAL A 25 4.98 -0.32 -4.51
CA VAL A 25 4.76 -1.65 -5.11
C VAL A 25 5.97 -2.17 -5.90
N THR A 26 6.93 -1.31 -6.23
CA THR A 26 8.10 -1.65 -7.06
C THR A 26 9.43 -1.57 -6.30
N ALA A 27 9.42 -1.07 -5.06
CA ALA A 27 10.63 -0.89 -4.26
C ALA A 27 11.49 -2.15 -4.17
N GLN A 28 10.87 -3.31 -3.97
CA GLN A 28 11.56 -4.58 -3.85
C GLN A 28 12.35 -4.94 -5.12
N ASN A 29 11.83 -4.62 -6.30
CA ASN A 29 12.47 -4.93 -7.59
C ASN A 29 13.84 -4.22 -7.71
N TYR A 30 13.98 -3.03 -7.13
CA TYR A 30 15.27 -2.32 -7.06
C TYR A 30 16.09 -2.69 -5.82
N LEU A 31 15.48 -2.71 -4.62
CA LEU A 31 16.21 -2.95 -3.37
C LEU A 31 16.94 -4.30 -3.37
N GLY A 32 16.35 -5.34 -3.98
CA GLY A 32 17.01 -6.63 -4.19
C GLY A 32 18.31 -6.52 -5.01
N THR A 33 18.38 -5.59 -5.97
CA THR A 33 19.59 -5.41 -6.80
C THR A 33 20.71 -4.63 -6.11
N ILE A 34 20.47 -4.09 -4.92
CA ILE A 34 21.46 -3.40 -4.08
C ILE A 34 21.74 -4.12 -2.77
N GLY A 35 21.42 -5.43 -2.70
CA GLY A 35 21.81 -6.32 -1.62
C GLY A 35 20.78 -6.56 -0.51
N PHE A 36 19.53 -6.07 -0.66
CA PHE A 36 18.47 -6.41 0.29
C PHE A 36 18.05 -7.87 0.15
N GLN A 37 18.06 -8.59 1.26
CA GLN A 37 17.52 -9.94 1.34
C GLN A 37 16.00 -9.91 1.64
N SER A 38 15.32 -11.04 1.49
CA SER A 38 13.86 -11.13 1.70
C SER A 38 13.41 -10.63 3.07
N THR A 39 14.18 -10.87 4.12
CA THR A 39 13.90 -10.36 5.47
C THR A 39 14.11 -8.84 5.60
N ASP A 40 15.06 -8.27 4.86
CA ASP A 40 15.25 -6.82 4.80
C ASP A 40 14.07 -6.14 4.10
N ILE A 41 13.57 -6.75 3.04
CA ILE A 41 12.34 -6.32 2.35
C ILE A 41 11.14 -6.40 3.30
N GLY A 42 11.02 -7.48 4.09
CA GLY A 42 10.00 -7.57 5.15
C GLY A 42 10.06 -6.39 6.13
N ASN A 43 11.25 -5.94 6.51
CA ASN A 43 11.44 -4.73 7.31
C ASN A 43 10.99 -3.47 6.55
N THR A 44 11.35 -3.33 5.26
CA THR A 44 10.94 -2.20 4.41
C THR A 44 9.41 -2.02 4.40
N TYR A 45 8.68 -3.11 4.24
CA TYR A 45 7.21 -3.08 4.21
C TYR A 45 6.57 -3.02 5.61
N SER A 46 7.32 -3.27 6.68
CA SER A 46 6.85 -3.13 8.08
C SER A 46 6.92 -1.70 8.60
N VAL A 47 7.86 -0.87 8.13
CA VAL A 47 8.06 0.49 8.66
C VAL A 47 6.84 1.39 8.44
N GLY A 48 6.13 1.22 7.32
CA GLY A 48 4.89 1.95 7.04
C GLY A 48 3.77 1.64 8.05
N PRO A 49 3.35 0.37 8.19
CA PRO A 49 2.40 -0.05 9.22
C PRO A 49 2.78 0.41 10.64
N ILE A 50 4.05 0.30 11.03
CA ILE A 50 4.53 0.76 12.34
C ILE A 50 4.35 2.29 12.47
N ALA A 51 4.72 3.06 11.46
CA ALA A 51 4.49 4.50 11.42
C ALA A 51 2.99 4.82 11.54
N GLY A 52 2.13 4.04 10.85
CA GLY A 52 0.67 4.17 10.91
C GLY A 52 0.07 3.93 12.30
N LEU A 53 0.69 3.08 13.12
CA LEU A 53 0.29 2.87 14.53
C LEU A 53 0.67 4.06 15.42
N ILE A 54 1.77 4.73 15.13
CA ILE A 54 2.33 5.80 15.96
C ILE A 54 1.73 7.16 15.60
N THR A 55 1.55 7.45 14.34
CA THR A 55 1.26 8.80 13.83
C THR A 55 -0.10 9.39 14.19
N PRO A 56 -1.20 8.63 14.41
CA PRO A 56 -2.46 9.20 14.85
C PRO A 56 -2.34 9.97 16.17
N LEU A 57 -1.43 9.54 17.06
CA LEU A 57 -1.15 10.24 18.32
C LEU A 57 -0.53 11.62 18.06
N PHE A 58 0.37 11.74 17.09
CA PHE A 58 1.01 13.01 16.75
C PHE A 58 0.06 13.99 16.06
N VAL A 59 -0.75 13.50 15.11
CA VAL A 59 -1.70 14.35 14.38
C VAL A 59 -2.70 14.96 15.35
N GLY A 60 -3.34 14.15 16.20
CA GLY A 60 -4.32 14.64 17.16
C GLY A 60 -3.73 15.56 18.23
N LEU A 61 -2.47 15.36 18.64
CA LEU A 61 -1.83 16.17 19.67
C LEU A 61 -1.25 17.48 19.14
N VAL A 62 -0.75 17.51 17.92
CA VAL A 62 0.02 18.63 17.39
C VAL A 62 -0.74 19.36 16.28
N ALA A 63 -1.12 18.66 15.21
CA ALA A 63 -1.70 19.28 14.04
C ALA A 63 -3.10 19.87 14.32
N ASP A 64 -3.96 19.11 15.01
CA ASP A 64 -5.35 19.54 15.27
C ASP A 64 -5.45 20.67 16.27
N ARG A 65 -4.41 20.95 17.04
CA ARG A 65 -4.44 21.97 18.12
C ARG A 65 -3.69 23.24 17.80
N PHE A 66 -2.59 23.19 17.09
CA PHE A 66 -1.66 24.30 17.01
C PHE A 66 -1.47 24.88 15.61
N PHE A 67 -1.69 24.10 14.55
CA PHE A 67 -1.35 24.53 13.20
C PHE A 67 -2.48 24.27 12.22
N SER A 68 -2.56 25.09 11.16
CA SER A 68 -3.47 24.83 10.04
C SER A 68 -3.07 23.56 9.30
N ALA A 69 -4.04 22.67 9.02
CA ALA A 69 -3.80 21.33 8.47
C ALA A 69 -2.99 21.35 7.15
N GLN A 70 -3.25 22.31 6.25
CA GLN A 70 -2.52 22.43 4.99
C GLN A 70 -1.06 22.83 5.17
N LYS A 71 -0.71 23.59 6.23
CA LYS A 71 0.68 23.93 6.54
C LYS A 71 1.44 22.72 7.08
N VAL A 72 0.80 21.94 7.96
CA VAL A 72 1.37 20.69 8.46
C VAL A 72 1.58 19.70 7.31
N LEU A 73 0.59 19.56 6.42
CA LEU A 73 0.70 18.74 5.21
C LEU A 73 1.92 19.15 4.37
N GLY A 74 2.09 20.45 4.11
CA GLY A 74 3.20 20.99 3.34
C GLY A 74 4.56 20.68 3.96
N ILE A 75 4.72 20.95 5.27
CA ILE A 75 5.95 20.72 6.00
C ILE A 75 6.30 19.22 6.01
N LEU A 76 5.34 18.34 6.28
CA LEU A 76 5.58 16.90 6.34
C LEU A 76 6.01 16.34 4.97
N HIS A 77 5.40 16.78 3.87
CA HIS A 77 5.80 16.35 2.54
C HIS A 77 7.18 16.90 2.12
N LEU A 78 7.53 18.14 2.46
CA LEU A 78 8.85 18.69 2.22
C LEU A 78 9.92 17.96 3.03
N LEU A 79 9.64 17.69 4.30
CA LEU A 79 10.56 16.90 5.15
C LEU A 79 10.69 15.47 4.61
N GLY A 80 9.59 14.84 4.21
CA GLY A 80 9.61 13.52 3.57
C GLY A 80 10.43 13.51 2.27
N ALA A 81 10.30 14.54 1.44
CA ALA A 81 11.13 14.68 0.22
C ALA A 81 12.61 14.75 0.56
N LEU A 82 13.00 15.53 1.57
CA LEU A 82 14.40 15.63 2.02
C LEU A 82 14.93 14.29 2.54
N ILE A 83 14.13 13.58 3.35
CA ILE A 83 14.50 12.25 3.86
C ILE A 83 14.68 11.28 2.69
N MET A 84 13.79 11.31 1.70
CA MET A 84 13.86 10.44 0.53
C MET A 84 15.08 10.77 -0.33
N PHE A 85 15.44 12.04 -0.53
CA PHE A 85 16.71 12.44 -1.19
C PHE A 85 17.92 11.93 -0.41
N GLY A 86 17.90 11.98 0.93
CA GLY A 86 18.93 11.37 1.76
C GLY A 86 19.02 9.85 1.56
N ALA A 87 17.88 9.16 1.50
CA ALA A 87 17.81 7.73 1.21
C ALA A 87 18.43 7.38 -0.14
N ILE A 88 18.12 8.16 -1.19
CA ILE A 88 18.70 8.01 -2.54
C ILE A 88 20.22 8.11 -2.48
N GLY A 89 20.76 9.15 -1.85
CA GLY A 89 22.21 9.31 -1.70
C GLY A 89 22.86 8.16 -0.94
N PHE A 90 22.15 7.59 0.05
CA PHE A 90 22.66 6.43 0.79
C PHE A 90 22.54 5.12 -0.01
N MET A 91 21.48 4.89 -0.77
CA MET A 91 21.33 3.74 -1.66
C MET A 91 22.40 3.68 -2.76
N GLN A 92 22.94 4.84 -3.12
CA GLN A 92 23.99 4.97 -4.14
C GLN A 92 25.42 4.81 -3.57
N GLN A 93 25.58 4.50 -2.30
CA GLN A 93 26.90 4.15 -1.72
C GLN A 93 27.28 2.70 -2.07
N GLU A 94 28.53 2.33 -1.87
CA GLU A 94 28.96 0.93 -1.95
C GLU A 94 28.36 0.14 -0.78
N SER A 95 27.73 -0.98 -1.08
CA SER A 95 27.11 -1.89 -0.09
C SER A 95 26.25 -1.16 0.96
N PRO A 96 25.17 -0.48 0.56
CA PRO A 96 24.35 0.30 1.49
C PRO A 96 23.71 -0.62 2.54
N SER A 97 23.77 -0.23 3.81
CA SER A 97 23.19 -1.03 4.91
C SER A 97 21.66 -1.06 4.84
N PRO A 98 21.00 -2.24 4.67
CA PRO A 98 19.55 -2.34 4.70
C PRO A 98 18.94 -1.85 6.01
N GLY A 99 19.62 -2.09 7.14
CA GLY A 99 19.16 -1.65 8.45
C GLY A 99 19.09 -0.13 8.56
N VAL A 100 20.09 0.60 8.06
CA VAL A 100 20.09 2.07 8.05
C VAL A 100 19.02 2.61 7.10
N LEU A 101 18.86 2.02 5.92
CA LEU A 101 17.81 2.42 4.98
C LEU A 101 16.42 2.19 5.57
N ASN A 102 16.14 1.03 6.13
CA ASN A 102 14.83 0.70 6.68
C ASN A 102 14.47 1.55 7.91
N TRP A 103 15.33 1.56 8.92
CA TRP A 103 15.01 2.16 10.22
C TRP A 103 15.43 3.62 10.35
N GLY A 104 16.35 4.09 9.52
CA GLY A 104 16.72 5.50 9.44
C GLY A 104 15.84 6.25 8.42
N PHE A 105 15.99 5.91 7.15
CA PHE A 105 15.37 6.69 6.07
C PHE A 105 13.91 6.30 5.80
N PHE A 106 13.60 5.03 5.52
CA PHE A 106 12.22 4.66 5.17
C PHE A 106 11.26 4.81 6.34
N PHE A 107 11.67 4.45 7.55
CA PHE A 107 10.84 4.67 8.73
C PHE A 107 10.63 6.18 8.98
N GLY A 108 11.70 6.99 8.90
CA GLY A 108 11.60 8.45 9.00
C GLY A 108 10.67 9.04 7.95
N TYR A 109 10.79 8.59 6.69
CA TYR A 109 9.89 8.97 5.60
C TYR A 109 8.43 8.60 5.91
N MET A 110 8.18 7.37 6.37
CA MET A 110 6.82 6.91 6.68
C MET A 110 6.21 7.64 7.89
N LEU A 111 7.00 8.07 8.86
CA LEU A 111 6.55 8.95 9.95
C LEU A 111 6.09 10.32 9.44
N THR A 112 6.63 10.81 8.32
CA THR A 112 6.14 12.05 7.70
C THR A 112 4.95 11.80 6.78
N TYR A 113 4.87 10.64 6.10
CA TYR A 113 3.84 10.35 5.11
C TYR A 113 2.51 9.91 5.72
N PHE A 114 2.50 8.96 6.68
CA PHE A 114 1.26 8.39 7.21
C PHE A 114 0.31 9.44 7.83
N PRO A 115 0.79 10.45 8.59
CA PRO A 115 -0.09 11.52 9.09
C PRO A 115 -0.83 12.26 7.97
N THR A 116 -0.20 12.40 6.81
CA THR A 116 -0.76 13.18 5.69
C THR A 116 -2.00 12.53 5.09
N LEU A 117 -2.19 11.22 5.23
CA LEU A 117 -3.40 10.51 4.80
C LEU A 117 -4.66 11.03 5.53
N ALA A 118 -4.56 11.24 6.83
CA ALA A 118 -5.66 11.82 7.60
C ALA A 118 -5.82 13.32 7.35
N LEU A 119 -4.71 14.06 7.22
CA LEU A 119 -4.71 15.51 6.96
C LEU A 119 -5.37 15.85 5.62
N THR A 120 -5.07 15.11 4.54
CA THR A 120 -5.69 15.36 3.23
C THR A 120 -7.21 15.13 3.26
N ASN A 121 -7.67 14.09 3.96
CA ASN A 121 -9.11 13.87 4.17
C ASN A 121 -9.74 15.02 4.97
N THR A 122 -9.10 15.45 6.05
CA THR A 122 -9.57 16.57 6.89
C THR A 122 -9.66 17.87 6.09
N ILE A 123 -8.61 18.20 5.32
CA ILE A 123 -8.59 19.41 4.45
C ILE A 123 -9.72 19.30 3.42
N ALA A 124 -9.89 18.15 2.79
CA ALA A 124 -10.95 17.96 1.80
C ALA A 124 -12.34 18.16 2.43
N MET A 125 -12.68 17.43 3.51
CA MET A 125 -13.98 17.45 4.12
C MET A 125 -14.35 18.82 4.72
N LYS A 126 -13.41 19.53 5.35
CA LYS A 126 -13.66 20.85 5.94
C LYS A 126 -13.90 21.95 4.90
N ASN A 127 -13.43 21.77 3.68
CA ASN A 127 -13.58 22.76 2.59
C ASN A 127 -14.69 22.40 1.58
N MET A 128 -15.51 21.39 1.88
CA MET A 128 -16.68 20.99 1.10
C MET A 128 -17.98 21.55 1.67
N THR A 129 -18.94 21.87 0.80
CA THR A 129 -20.28 22.28 1.21
C THR A 129 -21.14 21.08 1.61
N ASN A 130 -20.98 19.96 0.90
CA ASN A 130 -21.68 18.71 1.16
C ASN A 130 -20.68 17.53 1.01
N PRO A 131 -19.96 17.17 2.08
CA PRO A 131 -18.94 16.12 2.03
C PRO A 131 -19.46 14.77 1.52
N GLU A 132 -20.67 14.36 1.89
CA GLU A 132 -21.25 13.07 1.47
C GLU A 132 -21.37 12.95 -0.05
N LYS A 133 -21.69 14.06 -0.74
CA LYS A 133 -21.84 14.07 -2.20
C LYS A 133 -20.55 14.41 -2.94
N GLU A 134 -19.70 15.25 -2.36
CA GLU A 134 -18.54 15.85 -3.04
C GLU A 134 -17.25 15.05 -2.79
N PHE A 135 -17.09 14.44 -1.59
CA PHE A 135 -15.86 13.74 -1.21
C PHE A 135 -15.54 12.52 -2.10
N PRO A 136 -16.50 11.64 -2.47
CA PRO A 136 -16.18 10.49 -3.33
C PRO A 136 -15.54 10.90 -4.66
N GLY A 137 -16.02 11.98 -5.29
CA GLY A 137 -15.48 12.49 -6.55
C GLY A 137 -14.08 13.10 -6.45
N ILE A 138 -13.65 13.51 -5.25
CA ILE A 138 -12.28 13.96 -4.99
C ILE A 138 -11.41 12.76 -4.59
N ARG A 139 -11.93 11.85 -3.75
CA ARG A 139 -11.19 10.71 -3.27
C ARG A 139 -10.75 9.75 -4.38
N VAL A 140 -11.59 9.58 -5.42
CA VAL A 140 -11.24 8.76 -6.59
C VAL A 140 -10.00 9.27 -7.33
N LEU A 141 -9.71 10.59 -7.29
CA LEU A 141 -8.48 11.14 -7.88
C LEU A 141 -7.22 10.59 -7.20
N GLY A 142 -7.33 10.13 -5.95
CA GLY A 142 -6.24 9.39 -5.30
C GLY A 142 -5.93 8.08 -6.01
N THR A 143 -6.94 7.25 -6.27
CA THR A 143 -6.75 6.00 -7.03
C THR A 143 -6.20 6.28 -8.44
N ILE A 144 -6.70 7.32 -9.11
CA ILE A 144 -6.15 7.77 -10.41
C ILE A 144 -4.68 8.21 -10.26
N GLY A 145 -4.32 8.90 -9.19
CA GLY A 145 -2.93 9.29 -8.89
C GLY A 145 -2.00 8.08 -8.74
N TRP A 146 -2.45 7.05 -8.03
CA TRP A 146 -1.71 5.80 -7.91
C TRP A 146 -1.52 5.09 -9.26
N ILE A 147 -2.57 4.98 -10.07
CA ILE A 147 -2.51 4.42 -11.43
C ILE A 147 -1.53 5.21 -12.30
N ALA A 148 -1.62 6.55 -12.25
CA ALA A 148 -0.71 7.42 -13.00
C ALA A 148 0.75 7.24 -12.57
N ALA A 149 1.02 7.00 -11.28
CA ALA A 149 2.35 6.69 -10.78
C ALA A 149 2.87 5.37 -11.37
N GLY A 150 2.05 4.32 -11.41
CA GLY A 150 2.42 3.05 -12.05
C GLY A 150 2.78 3.21 -13.53
N PHE A 151 1.98 3.93 -14.28
CA PHE A 151 2.31 4.26 -15.68
C PHE A 151 3.58 5.11 -15.80
N ALA A 152 3.78 6.09 -14.91
CA ALA A 152 4.99 6.91 -14.91
C ALA A 152 6.25 6.07 -14.64
N LEU A 153 6.17 5.06 -13.78
CA LEU A 153 7.27 4.12 -13.55
C LEU A 153 7.61 3.32 -14.80
N THR A 154 6.60 2.76 -15.48
CA THR A 154 6.81 1.96 -16.71
C THR A 154 7.36 2.83 -17.85
N PHE A 155 6.69 3.93 -18.19
CA PHE A 155 7.09 4.77 -19.32
C PHE A 155 8.37 5.57 -19.07
N GLY A 156 8.68 5.86 -17.79
CA GLY A 156 9.93 6.49 -17.39
C GLY A 156 11.11 5.51 -17.28
N GLY A 157 10.87 4.20 -17.37
CA GLY A 157 11.89 3.18 -17.17
C GLY A 157 12.43 3.13 -15.73
N PHE A 158 11.59 3.47 -14.72
CA PHE A 158 11.99 3.60 -13.32
C PHE A 158 11.65 2.38 -12.46
N GLU A 159 11.06 1.33 -13.04
CA GLU A 159 10.47 0.19 -12.31
C GLU A 159 11.49 -0.61 -11.46
N THR A 160 12.75 -0.65 -11.88
CA THR A 160 13.80 -1.48 -11.27
C THR A 160 15.09 -0.70 -10.94
N ASN A 161 14.98 0.62 -10.80
CA ASN A 161 16.13 1.46 -10.50
C ASN A 161 15.78 2.60 -9.53
N VAL A 162 16.80 3.34 -9.11
CA VAL A 162 16.65 4.44 -8.15
C VAL A 162 15.74 5.57 -8.62
N GLY A 163 15.41 5.64 -9.92
CA GLY A 163 14.53 6.64 -10.53
C GLY A 163 13.14 6.69 -9.88
N MET A 164 12.62 5.55 -9.38
CA MET A 164 11.35 5.52 -8.64
C MET A 164 11.38 6.40 -7.38
N PHE A 165 12.48 6.43 -6.66
CA PHE A 165 12.63 7.23 -5.45
C PHE A 165 12.84 8.72 -5.78
N TYR A 166 13.51 9.05 -6.89
CA TYR A 166 13.54 10.42 -7.40
C TYR A 166 12.15 10.93 -7.79
N LEU A 167 11.36 10.09 -8.48
CA LEU A 167 9.97 10.42 -8.83
C LEU A 167 9.14 10.67 -7.56
N THR A 168 9.28 9.81 -6.55
CA THR A 168 8.63 9.95 -5.24
C THR A 168 9.03 11.24 -4.54
N ALA A 169 10.31 11.52 -4.42
CA ALA A 169 10.83 12.72 -3.76
C ALA A 169 10.38 14.00 -4.47
N GLY A 170 10.44 14.01 -5.80
CA GLY A 170 9.96 15.14 -6.62
C GLY A 170 8.46 15.38 -6.46
N ALA A 171 7.63 14.33 -6.51
CA ALA A 171 6.20 14.43 -6.29
C ALA A 171 5.84 14.88 -4.85
N ALA A 172 6.59 14.38 -3.84
CA ALA A 172 6.42 14.81 -2.46
C ALA A 172 6.79 16.30 -2.28
N ALA A 173 7.90 16.74 -2.87
CA ALA A 173 8.27 18.16 -2.86
C ALA A 173 7.22 19.04 -3.54
N LEU A 174 6.71 18.60 -4.70
CA LEU A 174 5.63 19.30 -5.41
C LEU A 174 4.37 19.42 -4.57
N LEU A 175 3.91 18.32 -3.95
CA LEU A 175 2.75 18.35 -3.06
C LEU A 175 3.01 19.22 -1.83
N GLY A 176 4.21 19.14 -1.26
CA GLY A 176 4.63 19.96 -0.14
C GLY A 176 4.50 21.45 -0.42
N LEU A 177 5.07 21.93 -1.55
CA LEU A 177 4.94 23.31 -1.99
C LEU A 177 3.50 23.68 -2.33
N PHE A 178 2.79 22.83 -3.06
CA PHE A 178 1.39 23.06 -3.45
C PHE A 178 0.46 23.18 -2.23
N SER A 179 0.78 22.50 -1.12
CA SER A 179 -0.03 22.51 0.09
C SER A 179 -0.22 23.90 0.68
N PHE A 180 0.74 24.82 0.50
CA PHE A 180 0.62 26.21 0.94
C PHE A 180 -0.38 27.03 0.10
N ALA A 181 -0.76 26.55 -1.09
CA ALA A 181 -1.80 27.16 -1.93
C ALA A 181 -3.19 26.58 -1.67
N LEU A 182 -3.33 25.55 -0.82
CA LEU A 182 -4.62 24.98 -0.43
C LEU A 182 -5.45 25.95 0.41
N PRO A 183 -6.79 25.74 0.49
CA PRO A 183 -7.64 26.53 1.36
C PRO A 183 -7.18 26.47 2.82
N ASP A 184 -7.26 27.59 3.54
CA ASP A 184 -6.91 27.62 4.95
C ASP A 184 -7.85 26.72 5.76
N THR A 185 -7.24 25.81 6.52
CA THR A 185 -7.96 24.82 7.32
C THR A 185 -7.42 24.90 8.75
N PRO A 186 -7.93 25.90 9.54
CA PRO A 186 -7.42 26.15 10.89
C PRO A 186 -7.74 25.01 11.86
N PRO A 187 -6.97 24.90 12.96
CA PRO A 187 -7.20 23.91 14.00
C PRO A 187 -8.55 24.14 14.69
N VAL A 188 -9.15 23.06 15.21
CA VAL A 188 -10.38 23.12 16.03
C VAL A 188 -9.98 23.30 17.49
N LYS A 189 -10.27 24.47 18.06
CA LYS A 189 -9.80 24.86 19.41
C LYS A 189 -10.49 24.15 20.58
N ASP A 190 -11.64 23.49 20.38
CA ASP A 190 -12.52 23.06 21.47
C ASP A 190 -12.71 21.55 21.65
N GLU A 191 -12.18 20.70 20.81
CA GLU A 191 -12.31 19.25 21.00
C GLU A 191 -11.12 18.68 21.81
N LYS A 192 -11.31 18.59 23.12
CA LYS A 192 -10.42 17.81 23.99
C LYS A 192 -10.74 16.32 23.87
N ALA A 193 -10.40 15.71 22.74
CA ALA A 193 -10.40 14.26 22.70
C ALA A 193 -9.43 13.72 23.76
N SER A 194 -9.92 12.84 24.65
CA SER A 194 -9.06 12.15 25.59
C SER A 194 -8.11 11.20 24.85
N ILE A 195 -6.96 10.88 25.43
CA ILE A 195 -6.04 9.87 24.86
C ILE A 195 -6.78 8.55 24.60
N GLY A 196 -7.70 8.18 25.49
CA GLY A 196 -8.54 6.98 25.30
C GLY A 196 -9.43 7.05 24.07
N GLN A 197 -10.02 8.21 23.77
CA GLN A 197 -10.81 8.42 22.57
C GLN A 197 -9.93 8.40 21.30
N MET A 198 -8.74 8.95 21.37
CA MET A 198 -7.78 8.93 20.25
C MET A 198 -7.26 7.52 19.95
N LEU A 199 -7.10 6.70 20.99
CA LEU A 199 -6.72 5.28 20.88
C LEU A 199 -7.90 4.37 20.54
N GLY A 200 -9.13 4.90 20.47
CA GLY A 200 -10.32 4.11 20.15
C GLY A 200 -10.75 3.14 21.24
N LEU A 201 -10.41 3.40 22.52
CA LEU A 201 -10.67 2.47 23.62
C LEU A 201 -12.16 2.19 23.83
N ASP A 202 -13.04 3.17 23.57
CA ASP A 202 -14.49 2.95 23.67
C ASP A 202 -14.99 1.95 22.62
N ALA A 203 -14.34 1.90 21.45
CA ALA A 203 -14.66 0.95 20.38
C ALA A 203 -14.31 -0.51 20.76
N LEU A 204 -13.46 -0.74 21.77
CA LEU A 204 -13.19 -2.09 22.30
C LEU A 204 -14.47 -2.76 22.82
N SER A 205 -15.49 -1.99 23.19
CA SER A 205 -16.79 -2.51 23.57
C SER A 205 -17.45 -3.36 22.47
N LEU A 206 -17.16 -3.10 21.19
CA LEU A 206 -17.63 -3.87 20.05
C LEU A 206 -17.11 -5.31 20.02
N LEU A 207 -15.95 -5.56 20.62
CA LEU A 207 -15.34 -6.90 20.70
C LEU A 207 -16.15 -7.87 21.59
N LYS A 208 -17.11 -7.36 22.38
CA LYS A 208 -18.08 -8.19 23.12
C LYS A 208 -19.13 -8.84 22.21
N ASP A 209 -19.37 -8.28 21.01
CA ASP A 209 -20.21 -8.91 19.99
C ASP A 209 -19.41 -9.99 19.27
N ARG A 210 -19.82 -11.26 19.40
CA ARG A 210 -19.12 -12.41 18.81
C ARG A 210 -18.92 -12.28 17.30
N SER A 211 -19.91 -11.78 16.59
CA SER A 211 -19.82 -11.62 15.13
C SER A 211 -18.82 -10.54 14.77
N TYR A 212 -18.79 -9.42 15.49
CA TYR A 212 -17.82 -8.38 15.28
C TYR A 212 -16.39 -8.84 15.64
N LEU A 213 -16.24 -9.62 16.71
CA LEU A 213 -14.95 -10.19 17.10
C LEU A 213 -14.41 -11.15 16.02
N VAL A 214 -15.25 -12.03 15.45
CA VAL A 214 -14.84 -12.90 14.35
C VAL A 214 -14.44 -12.06 13.13
N PHE A 215 -15.24 -11.07 12.77
CA PHE A 215 -14.96 -10.18 11.65
C PHE A 215 -13.62 -9.45 11.82
N ILE A 216 -13.36 -8.85 12.97
CA ILE A 216 -12.16 -8.04 13.18
C ILE A 216 -10.89 -8.89 13.22
N ILE A 217 -10.96 -10.10 13.79
CA ILE A 217 -9.85 -11.06 13.79
C ILE A 217 -9.56 -11.53 12.36
N SER A 218 -10.56 -11.96 11.60
CA SER A 218 -10.35 -12.35 10.20
C SER A 218 -9.86 -11.17 9.35
N SER A 219 -10.33 -9.94 9.64
CA SER A 219 -9.84 -8.74 8.96
C SER A 219 -8.36 -8.45 9.25
N MET A 220 -7.89 -8.73 10.45
CA MET A 220 -6.47 -8.63 10.79
C MET A 220 -5.67 -9.75 10.11
N LEU A 221 -6.17 -10.99 10.14
CA LEU A 221 -5.49 -12.16 9.58
C LEU A 221 -5.34 -12.07 8.06
N ILE A 222 -6.36 -11.64 7.33
CA ILE A 222 -6.29 -11.51 5.86
C ILE A 222 -5.29 -10.43 5.40
N CYS A 223 -4.89 -9.51 6.28
CA CYS A 223 -3.83 -8.57 5.99
C CYS A 223 -2.44 -9.25 5.91
N ILE A 224 -2.28 -10.46 6.45
CA ILE A 224 -1.04 -11.25 6.28
C ILE A 224 -0.86 -11.63 4.80
N PRO A 225 -1.80 -12.33 4.13
CA PRO A 225 -1.74 -12.52 2.69
C PRO A 225 -1.66 -11.21 1.89
N LEU A 226 -2.36 -10.14 2.31
CA LEU A 226 -2.28 -8.85 1.64
C LEU A 226 -0.84 -8.30 1.62
N ALA A 227 -0.07 -8.48 2.69
CA ALA A 227 1.33 -8.07 2.73
C ALA A 227 2.18 -8.80 1.69
N PHE A 228 1.95 -10.11 1.45
CA PHE A 228 2.60 -10.84 0.35
C PHE A 228 2.36 -10.19 -1.01
N TYR A 229 1.13 -9.73 -1.25
CA TYR A 229 0.81 -9.05 -2.50
C TYR A 229 1.62 -7.77 -2.68
N TYR A 230 1.61 -6.86 -1.71
CA TYR A 230 2.34 -5.60 -1.82
C TYR A 230 3.85 -5.79 -1.87
N GLN A 231 4.37 -6.80 -1.18
CA GLN A 231 5.79 -7.05 -1.06
C GLN A 231 6.36 -7.87 -2.23
N ILE A 232 5.63 -8.88 -2.75
CA ILE A 232 6.23 -9.90 -3.64
C ILE A 232 5.60 -9.92 -5.04
N ALA A 233 4.36 -9.44 -5.22
CA ALA A 233 3.67 -9.60 -6.51
C ALA A 233 4.39 -8.90 -7.67
N SER A 234 5.03 -7.75 -7.43
CA SER A 234 5.81 -7.05 -8.47
C SER A 234 7.01 -7.87 -8.97
N ARG A 235 7.63 -8.70 -8.12
CA ARG A 235 8.70 -9.63 -8.55
C ARG A 235 8.18 -10.74 -9.47
N VAL A 236 6.97 -11.23 -9.23
CA VAL A 236 6.33 -12.20 -10.14
C VAL A 236 6.03 -11.55 -11.49
N VAL A 237 5.60 -10.28 -11.48
CA VAL A 237 5.37 -9.53 -12.72
C VAL A 237 6.69 -9.32 -13.48
N GLU A 238 7.79 -9.01 -12.77
CA GLU A 238 9.15 -8.95 -13.33
C GLU A 238 9.58 -10.30 -13.91
N HIS A 239 9.37 -11.39 -13.16
CA HIS A 239 9.74 -12.75 -13.56
C HIS A 239 9.09 -13.18 -14.89
N VAL A 240 7.81 -12.86 -15.07
CA VAL A 240 7.08 -13.18 -16.31
C VAL A 240 7.27 -12.12 -17.41
N GLU A 241 8.22 -11.21 -17.23
CA GLU A 241 8.60 -10.16 -18.19
C GLU A 241 7.42 -9.28 -18.64
N LEU A 242 6.59 -8.85 -17.69
CA LEU A 242 5.53 -7.87 -17.91
C LEU A 242 5.96 -6.50 -17.39
N PRO A 243 5.47 -5.38 -17.98
CA PRO A 243 5.68 -4.03 -17.45
C PRO A 243 5.11 -3.94 -16.04
N ILE A 244 5.97 -3.72 -15.03
CA ILE A 244 5.60 -3.88 -13.62
C ILE A 244 4.55 -2.86 -13.21
N GLY A 245 4.84 -1.57 -13.36
CA GLY A 245 3.96 -0.48 -12.93
C GLY A 245 2.61 -0.49 -13.64
N THR A 246 2.62 -0.70 -14.95
CA THR A 246 1.38 -0.83 -15.75
C THR A 246 0.56 -2.04 -15.31
N THR A 247 1.17 -3.21 -15.17
CA THR A 247 0.46 -4.45 -14.79
C THR A 247 -0.11 -4.33 -13.38
N MET A 248 0.66 -3.82 -12.42
CA MET A 248 0.16 -3.60 -11.07
C MET A 248 -0.99 -2.60 -11.02
N SER A 249 -1.00 -1.60 -11.93
CA SER A 249 -2.11 -0.62 -12.03
C SER A 249 -3.44 -1.24 -12.48
N TYR A 250 -3.44 -2.38 -13.16
CA TYR A 250 -4.68 -3.09 -13.51
C TYR A 250 -5.49 -3.49 -12.26
N GLY A 251 -4.82 -3.72 -11.14
CA GLY A 251 -5.48 -3.98 -9.87
C GLY A 251 -6.33 -2.78 -9.40
N GLN A 252 -5.79 -1.56 -9.47
CA GLN A 252 -6.50 -0.34 -9.07
C GLN A 252 -7.59 0.06 -10.09
N ILE A 253 -7.37 -0.21 -11.37
CA ILE A 253 -8.42 -0.03 -12.40
C ILE A 253 -9.60 -0.96 -12.11
N SER A 254 -9.32 -2.21 -11.75
CA SER A 254 -10.32 -3.18 -11.32
C SER A 254 -11.06 -2.73 -10.05
N GLU A 255 -10.37 -2.14 -9.06
CA GLU A 255 -10.96 -1.57 -7.85
C GLU A 255 -12.01 -0.51 -8.19
N ILE A 256 -11.70 0.44 -9.09
CA ILE A 256 -12.67 1.44 -9.53
C ILE A 256 -13.94 0.79 -10.11
N PHE A 257 -13.76 -0.23 -10.94
CA PHE A 257 -14.89 -0.95 -11.54
C PHE A 257 -15.75 -1.66 -10.48
N PHE A 258 -15.12 -2.44 -9.59
CA PHE A 258 -15.84 -3.22 -8.56
C PHE A 258 -16.47 -2.31 -7.50
N MET A 259 -15.89 -1.16 -7.18
CA MET A 259 -16.51 -0.17 -6.31
C MET A 259 -17.81 0.38 -6.90
N ILE A 260 -17.88 0.60 -8.22
CA ILE A 260 -19.11 1.06 -8.90
C ILE A 260 -20.22 -0.01 -8.85
N VAL A 261 -19.87 -1.28 -9.07
CA VAL A 261 -20.85 -2.36 -9.10
C VAL A 261 -21.17 -2.99 -7.72
N MET A 262 -20.36 -2.67 -6.71
CA MET A 262 -20.47 -3.17 -5.35
C MET A 262 -21.88 -3.04 -4.75
N PRO A 263 -22.61 -1.91 -4.86
CA PRO A 263 -23.95 -1.78 -4.27
C PRO A 263 -24.93 -2.83 -4.77
N PHE A 264 -24.82 -3.22 -6.04
CA PHE A 264 -25.66 -4.28 -6.62
C PHE A 264 -25.42 -5.64 -5.96
N PHE A 265 -24.15 -6.00 -5.73
CA PHE A 265 -23.78 -7.24 -5.06
C PHE A 265 -24.11 -7.19 -3.57
N PHE A 266 -23.82 -6.09 -2.91
CA PHE A 266 -24.07 -5.90 -1.49
C PHE A 266 -25.57 -6.06 -1.14
N ALA A 267 -26.46 -5.51 -1.96
CA ALA A 267 -27.91 -5.64 -1.76
C ALA A 267 -28.41 -7.09 -1.83
N ARG A 268 -27.75 -7.95 -2.62
CA ARG A 268 -28.14 -9.36 -2.80
C ARG A 268 -27.46 -10.32 -1.84
N LEU A 269 -26.17 -10.11 -1.60
CA LEU A 269 -25.33 -11.06 -0.87
C LEU A 269 -25.26 -10.73 0.63
N GLY A 270 -25.45 -9.46 1.00
CA GLY A 270 -25.22 -8.99 2.37
C GLY A 270 -23.77 -9.09 2.81
N VAL A 271 -23.50 -8.69 4.05
CA VAL A 271 -22.12 -8.55 4.57
C VAL A 271 -21.36 -9.87 4.53
N LYS A 272 -21.95 -10.95 5.04
CA LYS A 272 -21.29 -12.26 5.15
C LYS A 272 -20.72 -12.77 3.83
N TRP A 273 -21.54 -12.78 2.80
CA TRP A 273 -21.15 -13.35 1.50
C TRP A 273 -20.26 -12.40 0.69
N MET A 274 -20.41 -11.07 0.91
CA MET A 274 -19.46 -10.11 0.34
C MET A 274 -18.05 -10.34 0.90
N LEU A 275 -17.91 -10.47 2.22
CA LEU A 275 -16.62 -10.77 2.85
C LEU A 275 -16.04 -12.11 2.35
N ALA A 276 -16.87 -13.17 2.31
CA ALA A 276 -16.43 -14.48 1.85
C ALA A 276 -15.96 -14.49 0.39
N ILE A 277 -16.67 -13.80 -0.51
CA ILE A 277 -16.26 -13.69 -1.93
C ILE A 277 -14.97 -12.86 -2.07
N GLY A 278 -14.83 -11.78 -1.30
CA GLY A 278 -13.57 -11.04 -1.23
C GLY A 278 -12.40 -11.94 -0.82
N MET A 279 -12.57 -12.78 0.21
CA MET A 279 -11.55 -13.73 0.64
C MET A 279 -11.30 -14.85 -0.38
N LEU A 280 -12.35 -15.38 -1.02
CA LEU A 280 -12.20 -16.34 -2.11
C LEU A 280 -11.40 -15.77 -3.28
N ALA A 281 -11.54 -14.48 -3.58
CA ALA A 281 -10.73 -13.82 -4.60
C ALA A 281 -9.25 -13.78 -4.22
N TRP A 282 -8.88 -13.66 -2.92
CA TRP A 282 -7.49 -13.84 -2.47
C TRP A 282 -6.98 -15.25 -2.68
N VAL A 283 -7.78 -16.25 -2.32
CA VAL A 283 -7.42 -17.66 -2.56
C VAL A 283 -7.17 -17.91 -4.04
N ALA A 284 -8.09 -17.47 -4.90
CA ALA A 284 -7.96 -17.60 -6.35
C ALA A 284 -6.73 -16.86 -6.90
N ARG A 285 -6.46 -15.63 -6.45
CA ARG A 285 -5.30 -14.83 -6.84
C ARG A 285 -4.00 -15.57 -6.56
N TYR A 286 -3.80 -16.00 -5.33
CA TYR A 286 -2.55 -16.66 -4.94
C TYR A 286 -2.45 -18.07 -5.52
N GLY A 287 -3.57 -18.75 -5.74
CA GLY A 287 -3.63 -19.97 -6.51
C GLY A 287 -3.16 -19.77 -7.96
N LEU A 288 -3.62 -18.71 -8.61
CA LEU A 288 -3.17 -18.34 -9.97
C LEU A 288 -1.67 -18.01 -10.01
N PHE A 289 -1.15 -17.28 -9.00
CA PHE A 289 0.29 -17.02 -8.91
C PHE A 289 1.10 -18.30 -8.65
N SER A 290 0.62 -19.17 -7.76
CA SER A 290 1.28 -20.44 -7.45
C SER A 290 1.38 -21.37 -8.66
N ILE A 291 0.37 -21.38 -9.53
CA ILE A 291 0.33 -22.23 -10.72
C ILE A 291 1.02 -21.54 -11.90
N GLY A 292 0.77 -20.24 -12.09
CA GLY A 292 1.20 -19.51 -13.29
C GLY A 292 2.65 -19.03 -13.25
N ALA A 293 3.19 -18.71 -12.06
CA ALA A 293 4.55 -18.17 -11.98
C ALA A 293 5.64 -19.17 -12.38
N PRO A 294 5.63 -20.46 -11.98
CA PRO A 294 6.68 -21.41 -12.37
C PRO A 294 6.82 -21.61 -13.88
N ASP A 295 5.72 -21.55 -14.60
CA ASP A 295 5.68 -21.79 -16.06
C ASP A 295 5.51 -20.47 -16.85
N GLU A 296 5.71 -19.32 -16.21
CA GLU A 296 5.64 -17.95 -16.78
C GLU A 296 4.32 -17.67 -17.52
N VAL A 297 3.21 -18.19 -17.00
CA VAL A 297 1.88 -18.08 -17.63
C VAL A 297 1.30 -16.69 -17.38
N ARG A 298 1.65 -15.74 -18.23
CA ARG A 298 1.35 -14.28 -18.10
C ARG A 298 -0.11 -13.97 -17.81
N TRP A 299 -1.07 -14.65 -18.48
CA TRP A 299 -2.48 -14.36 -18.28
C TRP A 299 -2.97 -14.73 -16.86
N MET A 300 -2.38 -15.78 -16.22
CA MET A 300 -2.71 -16.12 -14.84
C MET A 300 -2.25 -15.03 -13.88
N ILE A 301 -1.08 -14.46 -14.11
CA ILE A 301 -0.56 -13.35 -13.31
C ILE A 301 -1.43 -12.11 -13.48
N ILE A 302 -1.79 -11.75 -14.73
CA ILE A 302 -2.66 -10.60 -15.02
C ILE A 302 -4.04 -10.77 -14.33
N ILE A 303 -4.68 -11.93 -14.45
CA ILE A 303 -5.96 -12.18 -13.78
C ILE A 303 -5.81 -12.10 -12.26
N GLY A 304 -4.74 -12.68 -11.71
CA GLY A 304 -4.43 -12.58 -10.28
C GLY A 304 -4.31 -11.12 -9.82
N ILE A 305 -3.69 -10.24 -10.61
CA ILE A 305 -3.63 -8.79 -10.33
C ILE A 305 -5.02 -8.15 -10.42
N VAL A 306 -5.79 -8.44 -11.47
CA VAL A 306 -7.13 -7.88 -11.69
C VAL A 306 -8.13 -8.28 -10.59
N LEU A 307 -7.97 -9.42 -9.97
CA LEU A 307 -8.79 -9.82 -8.80
C LEU A 307 -8.65 -8.86 -7.61
N HIS A 308 -7.71 -7.90 -7.66
CA HIS A 308 -7.49 -6.92 -6.58
C HIS A 308 -8.76 -6.14 -6.23
N GLY A 309 -9.54 -5.71 -7.21
CA GLY A 309 -10.76 -4.96 -6.97
C GLY A 309 -11.78 -5.77 -6.15
N ILE A 310 -11.98 -7.05 -6.46
CA ILE A 310 -12.88 -7.91 -5.69
C ILE A 310 -12.32 -8.11 -4.27
N CYS A 311 -11.03 -8.43 -4.15
CA CYS A 311 -10.39 -8.60 -2.85
C CYS A 311 -10.57 -7.37 -1.95
N TYR A 312 -10.33 -6.19 -2.49
CA TYR A 312 -10.32 -4.95 -1.73
C TYR A 312 -11.74 -4.46 -1.43
N ASP A 313 -12.58 -4.31 -2.44
CA ASP A 313 -13.90 -3.71 -2.27
C ASP A 313 -14.87 -4.63 -1.52
N PHE A 314 -14.91 -5.92 -1.91
CA PHE A 314 -15.85 -6.85 -1.29
C PHE A 314 -15.45 -7.20 0.14
N PHE A 315 -14.18 -7.06 0.50
CA PHE A 315 -13.75 -7.30 1.87
C PHE A 315 -13.61 -6.00 2.67
N PHE A 316 -12.67 -5.12 2.32
CA PHE A 316 -12.35 -3.95 3.15
C PHE A 316 -13.44 -2.89 3.13
N VAL A 317 -14.00 -2.54 1.97
CA VAL A 317 -15.08 -1.55 1.92
C VAL A 317 -16.34 -2.09 2.59
N THR A 318 -16.70 -3.37 2.38
CA THR A 318 -17.76 -4.03 3.11
C THR A 318 -17.50 -4.03 4.62
N GLY A 319 -16.27 -4.31 5.04
CA GLY A 319 -15.88 -4.30 6.45
C GLY A 319 -16.01 -2.93 7.11
N GLN A 320 -15.67 -1.87 6.39
CA GLN A 320 -15.89 -0.48 6.85
C GLN A 320 -17.38 -0.17 7.01
N ILE A 321 -18.20 -0.56 6.03
CA ILE A 321 -19.66 -0.40 6.11
C ILE A 321 -20.24 -1.18 7.30
N TYR A 322 -19.83 -2.43 7.48
CA TYR A 322 -20.27 -3.27 8.60
C TYR A 322 -19.88 -2.68 9.96
N THR A 323 -18.65 -2.18 10.09
CA THR A 323 -18.16 -1.51 11.30
C THR A 323 -18.97 -0.26 11.61
N ASP A 324 -19.29 0.56 10.60
CA ASP A 324 -20.11 1.76 10.78
C ASP A 324 -21.54 1.42 11.23
N GLN A 325 -22.13 0.35 10.67
CA GLN A 325 -23.47 -0.12 11.06
C GLN A 325 -23.52 -0.70 12.47
N LYS A 326 -22.46 -1.36 12.93
CA LYS A 326 -22.36 -1.96 14.27
C LYS A 326 -22.06 -0.94 15.36
N ALA A 327 -21.29 0.08 15.06
CA ALA A 327 -20.88 1.09 16.01
C ALA A 327 -22.01 2.11 16.28
N ALA A 328 -22.27 2.38 17.56
CA ALA A 328 -23.13 3.51 17.94
C ALA A 328 -22.54 4.83 17.44
N LYS A 329 -23.40 5.80 17.08
CA LYS A 329 -22.98 7.08 16.49
C LYS A 329 -21.77 7.74 17.17
N PRO A 330 -21.69 7.82 18.54
CA PRO A 330 -20.58 8.49 19.21
C PRO A 330 -19.22 7.81 19.04
N ILE A 331 -19.18 6.50 18.75
CA ILE A 331 -17.92 5.73 18.67
C ILE A 331 -17.59 5.26 17.24
N ARG A 332 -18.32 5.68 16.22
CA ARG A 332 -18.09 5.25 14.83
C ARG A 332 -16.68 5.54 14.35
N ALA A 333 -16.21 6.76 14.55
CA ALA A 333 -14.86 7.14 14.15
C ALA A 333 -13.79 6.30 14.87
N GLN A 334 -13.98 6.04 16.18
CA GLN A 334 -13.08 5.17 16.94
C GLN A 334 -13.11 3.72 16.45
N ALA A 335 -14.29 3.21 16.07
CA ALA A 335 -14.44 1.85 15.51
C ALA A 335 -13.73 1.70 14.16
N GLN A 336 -13.83 2.69 13.28
CA GLN A 336 -13.07 2.73 12.04
C GLN A 336 -11.55 2.82 12.30
N GLY A 337 -11.15 3.64 13.26
CA GLY A 337 -9.75 3.73 13.70
C GLY A 337 -9.21 2.39 14.22
N LEU A 338 -9.99 1.67 15.05
CA LEU A 338 -9.66 0.34 15.56
C LEU A 338 -9.51 -0.67 14.41
N LEU A 339 -10.43 -0.65 13.44
CA LEU A 339 -10.34 -1.51 12.26
C LEU A 339 -9.04 -1.26 11.48
N VAL A 340 -8.73 -0.01 11.18
CA VAL A 340 -7.51 0.37 10.44
C VAL A 340 -6.25 0.00 11.24
N MET A 341 -6.24 0.23 12.54
CA MET A 341 -5.12 -0.10 13.42
C MET A 341 -4.83 -1.60 13.44
N LEU A 342 -5.86 -2.44 13.54
CA LEU A 342 -5.71 -3.89 13.57
C LEU A 342 -5.39 -4.47 12.18
N THR A 343 -5.94 -3.90 11.11
CA THR A 343 -5.72 -4.38 9.73
C THR A 343 -4.43 -3.81 9.14
N LEU A 344 -4.45 -2.54 8.71
CA LEU A 344 -3.33 -1.90 8.00
C LEU A 344 -2.15 -1.56 8.93
N GLY A 345 -2.38 -1.51 10.24
CA GLY A 345 -1.31 -1.39 11.22
C GLY A 345 -0.76 -2.78 11.60
N LEU A 346 -1.36 -3.42 12.59
CA LEU A 346 -0.84 -4.67 13.18
C LEU A 346 -0.81 -5.84 12.17
N GLY A 347 -1.90 -6.05 11.43
CA GLY A 347 -2.01 -7.14 10.46
C GLY A 347 -0.97 -7.04 9.33
N MET A 348 -0.81 -5.86 8.75
CA MET A 348 0.20 -5.62 7.73
C MET A 348 1.63 -5.70 8.26
N MET A 349 1.88 -5.22 9.49
CA MET A 349 3.20 -5.31 10.13
C MET A 349 3.61 -6.79 10.31
N ILE A 350 2.72 -7.59 10.90
CA ILE A 350 2.95 -9.04 11.06
C ILE A 350 3.09 -9.70 9.68
N GLY A 351 2.21 -9.34 8.75
CA GLY A 351 2.19 -9.87 7.39
C GLY A 351 3.49 -9.65 6.64
N ALA A 352 4.06 -8.46 6.71
CA ALA A 352 5.32 -8.14 6.05
C ALA A 352 6.50 -8.96 6.61
N GLN A 353 6.55 -9.16 7.94
CA GLN A 353 7.57 -10.02 8.56
C GLN A 353 7.38 -11.50 8.19
N VAL A 354 6.14 -11.98 8.15
CA VAL A 354 5.83 -13.36 7.74
C VAL A 354 6.16 -13.56 6.26
N ALA A 355 5.81 -12.60 5.40
CA ALA A 355 6.10 -12.66 3.97
C ALA A 355 7.62 -12.72 3.71
N GLY A 356 8.41 -11.84 4.35
CA GLY A 356 9.86 -11.86 4.22
C GLY A 356 10.49 -13.18 4.65
N LYS A 357 10.04 -13.77 5.78
CA LYS A 357 10.55 -15.07 6.24
C LYS A 357 10.16 -16.23 5.32
N ILE A 358 8.93 -16.25 4.83
CA ILE A 358 8.48 -17.31 3.91
C ILE A 358 9.19 -17.18 2.56
N GLU A 359 9.37 -15.96 2.06
CA GLU A 359 10.12 -15.70 0.85
C GLU A 359 11.58 -16.17 1.00
N GLU A 360 12.23 -15.88 2.14
CA GLU A 360 13.57 -16.35 2.46
C GLU A 360 13.70 -17.89 2.44
N GLN A 361 12.68 -18.59 2.96
CA GLN A 361 12.63 -20.07 2.97
C GLN A 361 12.47 -20.67 1.56
N HIS A 362 11.82 -19.92 0.65
CA HIS A 362 11.56 -20.37 -0.72
C HIS A 362 12.45 -19.67 -1.76
N THR A 363 13.52 -19.02 -1.30
CA THR A 363 14.62 -18.51 -2.12
C THR A 363 15.83 -19.44 -1.93
N PRO A 364 16.05 -20.42 -2.81
CA PRO A 364 17.14 -21.38 -2.72
C PRO A 364 18.51 -20.70 -2.78
N GLN A 365 19.56 -21.41 -2.32
CA GLN A 365 20.92 -20.87 -2.33
C GLN A 365 21.36 -20.45 -3.73
N ALA A 366 20.99 -21.20 -4.76
CA ALA A 366 21.28 -20.85 -6.15
C ALA A 366 20.71 -19.46 -6.55
N ALA A 367 19.48 -19.13 -6.11
CA ALA A 367 18.90 -17.81 -6.36
C ALA A 367 19.66 -16.70 -5.59
N LYS A 368 20.12 -17.00 -4.37
CA LYS A 368 20.92 -16.06 -3.56
C LYS A 368 22.29 -15.81 -4.18
N ASP A 369 22.92 -16.84 -4.71
CA ASP A 369 24.22 -16.73 -5.39
C ASP A 369 24.08 -15.88 -6.66
N LEU A 370 23.03 -16.11 -7.46
CA LEU A 370 22.70 -15.27 -8.64
C LEU A 370 22.40 -13.82 -8.23
N ASN A 371 21.68 -13.61 -7.14
CA ASN A 371 21.46 -12.26 -6.61
C ASN A 371 22.77 -11.56 -6.24
N ALA A 372 23.73 -12.26 -5.63
CA ALA A 372 25.04 -11.70 -5.32
C ALA A 372 25.78 -11.26 -6.61
N GLU A 373 25.65 -12.02 -7.70
CA GLU A 373 26.19 -11.62 -9.00
C GLU A 373 25.47 -10.41 -9.59
N VAL A 374 24.14 -10.31 -9.45
CA VAL A 374 23.35 -9.13 -9.84
C VAL A 374 23.84 -7.88 -9.11
N VAL A 375 24.05 -7.98 -7.79
CA VAL A 375 24.58 -6.89 -6.96
C VAL A 375 25.98 -6.48 -7.44
N ALA A 376 26.88 -7.43 -7.68
CA ALA A 376 28.22 -7.18 -8.18
C ALA A 376 28.20 -6.44 -9.55
N LYS A 377 27.32 -6.87 -10.47
CA LYS A 377 27.14 -6.18 -11.76
C LYS A 377 26.59 -4.78 -11.60
N ASN A 378 25.67 -4.59 -10.66
CA ASN A 378 25.17 -3.25 -10.37
C ASN A 378 26.26 -2.32 -9.84
N ASP A 379 27.18 -2.82 -9.01
CA ASP A 379 28.35 -2.06 -8.54
C ASP A 379 29.35 -1.77 -9.67
N GLU A 380 29.57 -2.71 -10.63
CA GLU A 380 30.39 -2.46 -11.81
C GLU A 380 29.82 -1.34 -12.68
N ILE A 381 28.51 -1.39 -12.98
CA ILE A 381 27.78 -0.37 -13.75
C ILE A 381 27.92 0.98 -13.07
N LYS A 382 27.77 1.02 -11.75
CA LYS A 382 27.89 2.24 -10.98
C LYS A 382 29.32 2.82 -11.04
N LYS A 383 30.35 2.00 -10.79
CA LYS A 383 31.76 2.44 -10.88
C LYS A 383 32.09 3.00 -12.26
N LEU A 384 31.57 2.37 -13.31
CA LEU A 384 31.76 2.86 -14.68
C LEU A 384 31.09 4.22 -14.89
N ASN A 385 29.84 4.38 -14.43
CA ASN A 385 29.15 5.68 -14.51
C ASN A 385 29.86 6.78 -13.71
N ASP A 386 30.33 6.47 -12.50
CA ASP A 386 31.03 7.42 -11.62
C ASP A 386 32.41 7.82 -12.17
N SER A 387 33.02 6.99 -13.03
CA SER A 387 34.30 7.29 -13.68
C SER A 387 34.16 8.24 -14.86
N VAL A 388 32.97 8.49 -15.35
CA VAL A 388 32.71 9.34 -16.53
C VAL A 388 32.49 10.77 -16.09
N THR A 389 33.36 11.65 -16.54
CA THR A 389 33.20 13.11 -16.40
C THR A 389 32.71 13.69 -17.73
N GLY A 390 31.43 14.10 -17.78
CA GLY A 390 30.83 14.64 -19.02
C GLY A 390 30.01 13.60 -19.77
N GLU A 391 29.87 13.77 -21.09
CA GLU A 391 29.15 12.78 -21.93
C GLU A 391 29.98 11.50 -22.09
N PRO A 392 29.39 10.29 -21.86
CA PRO A 392 30.13 9.05 -22.05
C PRO A 392 30.52 8.82 -23.51
N SER A 393 31.74 8.33 -23.72
CA SER A 393 32.21 7.92 -25.06
C SER A 393 31.37 6.75 -25.59
N GLU A 394 31.40 6.53 -26.91
CA GLU A 394 30.69 5.40 -27.53
C GLU A 394 31.18 4.04 -26.99
N GLU A 395 32.47 3.94 -26.63
CA GLU A 395 33.03 2.74 -25.98
C GLU A 395 32.42 2.50 -24.61
N VAL A 396 32.29 3.54 -23.78
CA VAL A 396 31.67 3.45 -22.44
C VAL A 396 30.17 3.12 -22.56
N LYS A 397 29.47 3.72 -23.55
CA LYS A 397 28.06 3.38 -23.80
C LYS A 397 27.88 1.91 -24.14
N ALA A 398 28.70 1.37 -25.06
CA ALA A 398 28.69 -0.04 -25.44
C ALA A 398 29.00 -0.96 -24.25
N GLN A 399 29.96 -0.57 -23.39
CA GLN A 399 30.28 -1.32 -22.18
C GLN A 399 29.12 -1.31 -21.17
N LEU A 400 28.47 -0.16 -20.96
CA LEU A 400 27.29 -0.05 -20.10
C LEU A 400 26.12 -0.90 -20.62
N GLU A 401 25.89 -0.90 -21.92
CA GLU A 401 24.86 -1.73 -22.55
C GLU A 401 25.13 -3.23 -22.32
N THR A 402 26.37 -3.67 -22.49
CA THR A 402 26.79 -5.04 -22.21
C THR A 402 26.55 -5.42 -20.77
N LEU A 403 27.04 -4.60 -19.81
CA LEU A 403 26.86 -4.86 -18.37
C LEU A 403 25.38 -4.87 -17.94
N ASN A 404 24.56 -3.97 -18.49
CA ASN A 404 23.14 -3.98 -18.23
C ASN A 404 22.45 -5.23 -18.80
N GLY A 405 22.85 -5.70 -19.99
CA GLY A 405 22.35 -6.95 -20.56
C GLY A 405 22.69 -8.17 -19.69
N GLU A 406 23.95 -8.26 -19.22
CA GLU A 406 24.40 -9.32 -18.30
C GLU A 406 23.63 -9.28 -16.98
N LYS A 407 23.49 -8.09 -16.38
CA LYS A 407 22.70 -7.91 -15.15
C LYS A 407 21.24 -8.35 -15.33
N THR A 408 20.62 -7.96 -16.44
CA THR A 408 19.23 -8.34 -16.75
C THR A 408 19.08 -9.85 -16.85
N LYS A 409 20.01 -10.53 -17.52
CA LYS A 409 20.00 -12.00 -17.64
C LYS A 409 20.16 -12.66 -16.29
N LEU A 410 21.16 -12.27 -15.50
CA LEU A 410 21.38 -12.78 -14.14
C LEU A 410 20.15 -12.58 -13.25
N ARG A 411 19.48 -11.45 -13.38
CA ARG A 411 18.24 -11.17 -12.64
C ARG A 411 17.10 -12.09 -13.08
N GLN A 412 16.93 -12.39 -14.35
CA GLN A 412 15.93 -13.35 -14.82
C GLN A 412 16.26 -14.77 -14.34
N ASP A 413 17.52 -15.19 -14.38
CA ASP A 413 17.96 -16.49 -13.86
C ASP A 413 17.73 -16.60 -12.35
N GLU A 414 17.98 -15.52 -11.58
CA GLU A 414 17.67 -15.41 -10.15
C GLU A 414 16.18 -15.61 -9.88
N LEU A 415 15.32 -14.88 -10.62
CA LEU A 415 13.88 -14.96 -10.44
C LEU A 415 13.32 -16.33 -10.83
N ALA A 416 13.87 -16.95 -11.87
CA ALA A 416 13.50 -18.30 -12.31
C ALA A 416 13.89 -19.38 -11.27
N ALA A 417 14.91 -19.15 -10.46
CA ALA A 417 15.35 -20.07 -9.43
C ALA A 417 14.50 -20.03 -8.14
N VAL A 418 13.59 -19.05 -7.98
CA VAL A 418 12.70 -18.94 -6.81
C VAL A 418 11.62 -20.03 -6.84
N GLU A 419 11.32 -20.63 -5.71
CA GLU A 419 10.26 -21.64 -5.56
C GLU A 419 8.85 -21.03 -5.55
N TRP A 420 8.46 -20.35 -6.65
CA TRP A 420 7.22 -19.60 -6.75
C TRP A 420 5.96 -20.38 -6.36
N LYS A 421 5.87 -21.65 -6.77
CA LYS A 421 4.73 -22.51 -6.43
C LYS A 421 4.57 -22.69 -4.92
N ALA A 422 5.66 -23.04 -4.25
CA ALA A 422 5.66 -23.24 -2.81
C ALA A 422 5.40 -21.94 -2.06
N LEU A 423 6.03 -20.83 -2.48
CA LEU A 423 5.88 -19.51 -1.89
C LEU A 423 4.42 -19.03 -1.93
N TRP A 424 3.78 -19.03 -3.10
CA TRP A 424 2.42 -18.51 -3.26
C TRP A 424 1.33 -19.46 -2.74
N SER A 425 1.62 -20.76 -2.60
CA SER A 425 0.68 -21.69 -1.95
C SER A 425 0.44 -21.36 -0.48
N LYS A 426 1.42 -20.75 0.23
CA LYS A 426 1.28 -20.43 1.66
C LYS A 426 0.21 -19.38 1.91
N PRO A 427 0.25 -18.17 1.31
CA PRO A 427 -0.82 -17.20 1.49
C PRO A 427 -2.16 -17.66 0.90
N ALA A 428 -2.18 -18.52 -0.13
CA ALA A 428 -3.41 -19.11 -0.66
C ALA A 428 -4.11 -19.99 0.39
N ILE A 429 -3.39 -20.94 0.97
CA ILE A 429 -3.91 -21.84 2.02
C ILE A 429 -4.33 -21.05 3.25
N PHE A 430 -3.52 -20.06 3.66
CA PHE A 430 -3.84 -19.24 4.82
C PHE A 430 -5.14 -18.45 4.62
N ALA A 431 -5.32 -17.83 3.45
CA ALA A 431 -6.56 -17.11 3.11
C ALA A 431 -7.78 -18.04 3.03
N ASP A 432 -7.60 -19.28 2.54
CA ASP A 432 -8.65 -20.28 2.47
C ASP A 432 -9.11 -20.71 3.88
N VAL A 433 -8.17 -21.02 4.76
CA VAL A 433 -8.48 -21.37 6.16
C VAL A 433 -9.21 -20.24 6.88
N ASP A 434 -8.72 -18.99 6.74
CA ASP A 434 -9.35 -17.82 7.36
C ASP A 434 -10.76 -17.59 6.78
N MET A 435 -10.96 -17.76 5.47
CA MET A 435 -12.27 -17.69 4.82
C MET A 435 -13.23 -18.73 5.37
N ILE A 436 -12.80 -19.99 5.50
CA ILE A 436 -13.63 -21.07 6.06
C ILE A 436 -14.02 -20.72 7.50
N LEU A 437 -13.09 -20.28 8.33
CA LEU A 437 -13.36 -19.87 9.71
C LEU A 437 -14.36 -18.71 9.75
N LEU A 438 -14.19 -17.68 8.92
CA LEU A 438 -15.15 -16.59 8.83
C LEU A 438 -16.55 -17.10 8.44
N VAL A 439 -16.66 -17.93 7.40
CA VAL A 439 -17.95 -18.45 6.94
C VAL A 439 -18.66 -19.28 8.02
N LEU A 440 -17.91 -20.07 8.79
CA LEU A 440 -18.47 -20.91 9.84
C LEU A 440 -18.86 -20.13 11.11
N LEU A 441 -18.06 -19.14 11.50
CA LEU A 441 -18.19 -18.47 12.79
C LEU A 441 -18.89 -17.12 12.72
N PHE A 442 -18.84 -16.42 11.58
CA PHE A 442 -19.50 -15.13 11.39
C PHE A 442 -21.00 -15.31 11.10
N SER A 443 -21.82 -14.62 11.86
CA SER A 443 -23.27 -14.61 11.69
C SER A 443 -23.79 -13.18 11.60
N ASP A 444 -24.19 -12.77 10.40
CA ASP A 444 -24.91 -11.52 10.18
C ASP A 444 -26.41 -11.73 10.38
N LYS A 445 -26.83 -11.81 11.64
CA LYS A 445 -28.27 -11.72 11.97
C LYS A 445 -28.65 -10.24 11.81
N ARG A 446 -29.13 -9.85 10.62
CA ARG A 446 -29.94 -8.63 10.49
C ARG A 446 -31.03 -8.73 11.57
N LYS A 447 -31.11 -7.76 12.49
CA LYS A 447 -32.34 -7.55 13.23
C LYS A 447 -33.38 -7.26 12.16
N GLN A 448 -34.27 -8.25 11.88
CA GLN A 448 -35.49 -7.98 11.15
C GLN A 448 -36.19 -6.88 11.95
N GLY A 449 -36.15 -5.68 11.42
CA GLY A 449 -36.74 -4.52 12.03
C GLY A 449 -38.22 -4.79 12.16
N ASN A 450 -38.78 -4.54 13.31
CA ASN A 450 -40.22 -4.38 13.58
C ASN A 450 -40.84 -3.42 12.55
N SER A 451 -41.26 -3.96 11.41
CA SER A 451 -42.14 -3.29 10.46
C SER A 451 -43.57 -3.75 10.57
N GLU A 452 -43.94 -4.40 11.68
CA GLU A 452 -45.32 -4.75 11.99
C GLU A 452 -45.69 -4.35 13.42
N LYS A 453 -45.78 -3.05 13.68
CA LYS A 453 -46.59 -2.51 14.79
C LYS A 453 -46.71 -0.99 14.60
N ASN A 454 -47.48 -0.56 13.65
CA ASN A 454 -48.17 0.73 13.60
C ASN A 454 -49.24 0.71 12.51
N GLU A 455 -50.14 -0.29 12.60
CA GLU A 455 -51.46 -0.25 12.04
C GLU A 455 -52.39 -0.98 13.05
N SER A 456 -52.79 -0.21 14.05
CA SER A 456 -54.05 -0.46 14.80
C SER A 456 -54.39 0.79 15.59
#